data_4dd5e29a60dfa44e050962888960e003
#
_entry.id   4dd5e29a60dfa44e050962888960e003
#
_cell.length_a   1.000
_cell.length_b   1.000
_cell.length_c   1.000
_cell.angle_alpha   90.00
_cell.angle_beta   90.00
_cell.angle_gamma   90.00
#
_symmetry.space_group_name_H-M   'P 1'
#
loop_
_entity.id
_entity.type
_entity.pdbx_description
1 polymer ?
#
loop_
_entity_poly.entity_id
_entity_poly.type
_entity_poly.pdbx_seq_one_letter_code
_entity_poly.pdbx_strand_id
1 'polypeptide(L)'
;MDSIKNIRSLYTPLQPTVSRTTNKVQYRELLPHTALQPFIYCYWELKTTETLDEPFHYRVVTDGCIDVFFELNKPNQNFVMGFCKQYTEFPLDHAFHYVGVRFLPTVFPQVFKVDASELSNQFQHLKHISESTSDFIIGNFHKNLASEKITQRLNDYFLSLINVSEFDDDKRLYQAINLILDNYGVINLETDVSTGLSQRQLRRLFKYYIGDTPKSFSKVVRFQNILKAKPSTQSLKQNKLFYDLGYYDQAHFIKDFKNFYGVTPSKAFGRE
;
A
#
# COMPACT_ATOMS: atom_id res chain seq x y z
N MET A 1 -13.76 10.68 -12.87
CA MET A 1 -13.71 10.65 -11.38
C MET A 1 -14.48 9.46 -10.77
N ASP A 2 -15.57 9.00 -11.35
CA ASP A 2 -16.33 7.88 -10.77
C ASP A 2 -15.57 6.56 -10.77
N SER A 3 -14.72 6.34 -11.76
CA SER A 3 -13.89 5.13 -11.88
C SER A 3 -12.86 4.98 -10.75
N ILE A 4 -12.23 6.08 -10.32
CA ILE A 4 -11.27 6.09 -9.19
C ILE A 4 -11.99 5.77 -7.88
N LYS A 5 -13.19 6.32 -7.68
CA LYS A 5 -13.95 6.16 -6.43
C LYS A 5 -14.33 4.70 -6.14
N ASN A 6 -14.39 3.86 -7.16
CA ASN A 6 -14.76 2.46 -7.02
C ASN A 6 -13.64 1.59 -6.40
N ILE A 7 -12.36 1.97 -6.55
CA ILE A 7 -11.24 1.16 -6.07
C ILE A 7 -11.36 0.89 -4.56
N ARG A 8 -11.74 1.89 -3.75
CA ARG A 8 -11.87 1.73 -2.29
C ARG A 8 -12.89 0.66 -1.89
N SER A 9 -13.97 0.51 -2.62
CA SER A 9 -15.00 -0.50 -2.32
C SER A 9 -14.54 -1.93 -2.61
N LEU A 10 -13.63 -2.07 -3.57
CA LEU A 10 -13.13 -3.36 -4.07
C LEU A 10 -11.81 -3.78 -3.42
N TYR A 11 -11.05 -2.84 -2.87
CA TYR A 11 -9.70 -3.10 -2.40
C TYR A 11 -9.45 -2.66 -0.96
N THR A 12 -8.88 -3.58 -0.17
CA THR A 12 -8.49 -3.36 1.22
C THR A 12 -7.02 -3.73 1.38
N PRO A 13 -6.09 -2.78 1.32
CA PRO A 13 -4.67 -3.03 1.60
C PRO A 13 -4.45 -3.27 3.09
N LEU A 14 -3.81 -4.40 3.44
CA LEU A 14 -3.58 -4.83 4.81
C LEU A 14 -2.09 -4.83 5.14
N GLN A 15 -1.75 -4.36 6.35
CA GLN A 15 -0.39 -4.41 6.91
C GLN A 15 -0.37 -5.20 8.23
N PRO A 16 -0.46 -6.54 8.18
CA PRO A 16 -0.69 -7.37 9.38
C PRO A 16 0.54 -7.51 10.27
N THR A 17 1.74 -7.23 9.77
CA THR A 17 2.99 -7.43 10.51
C THR A 17 3.13 -6.49 11.70
N VAL A 18 2.46 -5.35 11.68
CA VAL A 18 2.49 -4.34 12.74
C VAL A 18 1.60 -4.70 13.92
N SER A 19 0.51 -5.42 13.68
CA SER A 19 -0.45 -5.82 14.72
C SER A 19 0.07 -6.90 15.68
N ARG A 20 1.25 -7.47 15.41
CA ARG A 20 1.90 -8.52 16.21
C ARG A 20 3.10 -8.03 16.99
N THR A 21 3.28 -6.71 17.04
CA THR A 21 4.42 -6.12 17.73
C THR A 21 4.24 -6.13 19.24
N THR A 22 5.33 -5.94 19.94
CA THR A 22 5.39 -5.88 21.40
C THR A 22 4.41 -4.84 21.96
N ASN A 23 4.00 -4.95 23.21
CA ASN A 23 3.18 -3.93 23.89
C ASN A 23 3.81 -2.52 23.87
N LYS A 24 5.11 -2.43 23.50
CA LYS A 24 5.89 -1.20 23.42
C LYS A 24 5.79 -0.48 22.06
N VAL A 25 5.19 -1.08 21.03
CA VAL A 25 4.99 -0.48 19.70
C VAL A 25 3.51 -0.49 19.34
N GLN A 26 2.99 0.67 18.98
CA GLN A 26 1.61 0.85 18.57
C GLN A 26 1.52 1.23 17.09
N TYR A 27 0.60 0.56 16.39
CA TYR A 27 0.18 0.93 15.04
C TYR A 27 -1.32 1.21 15.06
N ARG A 28 -1.71 2.25 14.38
CA ARG A 28 -3.12 2.56 14.14
C ARG A 28 -3.35 3.18 12.78
N GLU A 29 -4.51 2.90 12.21
CA GLU A 29 -5.00 3.54 11.01
C GLU A 29 -6.12 4.50 11.35
N LEU A 30 -6.11 5.67 10.71
CA LEU A 30 -7.05 6.76 10.90
C LEU A 30 -7.72 7.05 9.55
N LEU A 31 -9.03 7.16 9.53
CA LEU A 31 -9.75 7.49 8.31
C LEU A 31 -9.53 8.98 7.96
N PRO A 32 -9.24 9.28 6.68
CA PRO A 32 -9.22 10.66 6.22
C PRO A 32 -10.64 11.23 6.13
N HIS A 33 -10.74 12.55 5.94
CA HIS A 33 -12.00 13.21 5.64
C HIS A 33 -12.75 12.50 4.50
N THR A 34 -14.08 12.45 4.57
CA THR A 34 -14.91 11.67 3.64
C THR A 34 -14.65 11.99 2.17
N ALA A 35 -14.40 13.26 1.82
CA ALA A 35 -14.06 13.67 0.47
C ALA A 35 -12.68 13.14 -0.01
N LEU A 36 -11.78 12.76 0.90
CA LEU A 36 -10.46 12.20 0.60
C LEU A 36 -10.47 10.67 0.50
N GLN A 37 -11.46 10.01 1.08
CA GLN A 37 -11.52 8.54 1.12
C GLN A 37 -11.47 7.85 -0.25
N PRO A 38 -11.96 8.43 -1.35
CA PRO A 38 -11.78 7.86 -2.68
C PRO A 38 -10.32 7.83 -3.17
N PHE A 39 -9.43 8.60 -2.55
CA PHE A 39 -8.04 8.83 -2.98
C PHE A 39 -7.03 8.28 -1.97
N ILE A 40 -7.29 8.49 -0.68
CA ILE A 40 -6.42 8.10 0.43
C ILE A 40 -7.11 6.98 1.21
N TYR A 41 -6.45 5.83 1.29
CA TYR A 41 -6.99 4.69 2.04
C TYR A 41 -7.05 5.00 3.54
N CYS A 42 -5.93 5.40 4.11
CA CYS A 42 -5.83 5.79 5.52
C CYS A 42 -4.65 6.73 5.75
N TYR A 43 -4.68 7.45 6.87
CA TYR A 43 -3.48 7.87 7.55
C TYR A 43 -3.08 6.77 8.53
N TRP A 44 -1.79 6.60 8.76
CA TRP A 44 -1.33 5.62 9.74
C TRP A 44 -0.27 6.22 10.65
N GLU A 45 -0.24 5.77 11.89
CA GLU A 45 0.80 6.07 12.85
C GLU A 45 1.45 4.79 13.34
N LEU A 46 2.76 4.80 13.41
CA LEU A 46 3.59 3.74 13.99
C LEU A 46 4.54 4.39 15.00
N LYS A 47 4.36 4.09 16.29
CA LYS A 47 5.15 4.71 17.33
C LYS A 47 5.51 3.77 18.46
N THR A 48 6.60 4.06 19.13
CA THR A 48 6.93 3.46 20.41
C THR A 48 6.17 4.15 21.55
N THR A 49 5.73 3.37 22.55
CA THR A 49 5.14 3.87 23.79
C THR A 49 6.18 4.13 24.88
N GLU A 50 7.31 3.45 24.76
CA GLU A 50 8.49 3.57 25.60
C GLU A 50 9.74 3.27 24.76
N THR A 51 10.93 3.60 25.26
CA THR A 51 12.17 3.26 24.59
C THR A 51 12.37 1.74 24.56
N LEU A 52 12.72 1.22 23.38
CA LEU A 52 12.97 -0.20 23.17
C LEU A 52 14.40 -0.54 23.57
N ASP A 53 14.59 -1.78 24.03
CA ASP A 53 15.92 -2.30 24.39
C ASP A 53 16.78 -2.56 23.13
N GLU A 54 16.14 -2.91 22.01
CA GLU A 54 16.76 -3.14 20.71
C GLU A 54 16.03 -2.39 19.58
N PRO A 55 16.71 -2.10 18.44
CA PRO A 55 16.07 -1.51 17.26
C PRO A 55 14.88 -2.36 16.78
N PHE A 56 13.83 -1.69 16.34
CA PHE A 56 12.63 -2.36 15.85
C PHE A 56 12.73 -2.63 14.33
N HIS A 57 12.49 -3.87 13.93
CA HIS A 57 12.44 -4.24 12.52
C HIS A 57 10.99 -4.15 12.00
N TYR A 58 10.70 -3.03 11.33
CA TYR A 58 9.39 -2.82 10.72
C TYR A 58 9.32 -3.50 9.36
N ARG A 59 8.47 -4.51 9.25
CA ARG A 59 8.22 -5.20 7.99
C ARG A 59 6.95 -4.69 7.33
N VAL A 60 7.09 -4.19 6.10
CA VAL A 60 5.99 -3.77 5.24
C VAL A 60 5.75 -4.86 4.21
N VAL A 61 4.52 -5.37 4.14
CA VAL A 61 4.11 -6.34 3.11
C VAL A 61 3.63 -5.61 1.87
N THR A 62 3.67 -6.29 0.71
CA THR A 62 3.20 -5.69 -0.55
C THR A 62 1.70 -5.46 -0.51
N ASP A 63 1.26 -4.24 -0.78
CA ASP A 63 -0.16 -3.87 -0.77
C ASP A 63 -0.62 -3.08 -2.00
N GLY A 64 0.27 -2.84 -2.96
CA GLY A 64 -0.09 -2.16 -4.21
C GLY A 64 -0.38 -0.66 -4.08
N CYS A 65 -0.15 -0.10 -2.90
CA CYS A 65 -0.29 1.32 -2.62
C CYS A 65 1.05 2.05 -2.71
N ILE A 66 0.99 3.37 -2.74
CA ILE A 66 2.14 4.26 -2.58
C ILE A 66 1.90 5.07 -1.30
N ASP A 67 2.88 5.06 -0.41
CA ASP A 67 2.80 5.75 0.86
C ASP A 67 3.75 6.95 0.89
N VAL A 68 3.26 8.11 1.35
CA VAL A 68 4.11 9.20 1.88
C VAL A 68 4.22 9.00 3.37
N PHE A 69 5.42 9.05 3.94
CA PHE A 69 5.59 8.91 5.38
C PHE A 69 6.76 9.75 5.91
N PHE A 70 6.70 10.08 7.18
CA PHE A 70 7.72 10.90 7.83
C PHE A 70 7.85 10.56 9.31
N GLU A 71 9.01 10.84 9.87
CA GLU A 71 9.28 10.72 11.30
C GLU A 71 8.83 12.02 12.00
N LEU A 72 7.85 11.93 12.90
CA LEU A 72 7.21 13.09 13.53
C LEU A 72 8.17 13.92 14.41
N ASN A 73 9.17 13.26 15.01
CA ASN A 73 10.17 13.95 15.83
C ASN A 73 11.25 14.62 14.97
N LYS A 74 11.37 14.21 13.69
CA LYS A 74 12.34 14.71 12.71
C LYS A 74 11.65 14.86 11.35
N PRO A 75 10.73 15.82 11.14
CA PRO A 75 9.88 15.90 9.94
C PRO A 75 10.66 16.13 8.63
N ASN A 76 11.93 16.53 8.69
CA ASN A 76 12.82 16.55 7.54
C ASN A 76 13.19 15.15 7.03
N GLN A 77 12.98 14.09 7.82
CA GLN A 77 13.01 12.70 7.39
C GLN A 77 11.64 12.32 6.87
N ASN A 78 11.36 12.73 5.63
CA ASN A 78 10.12 12.44 4.92
C ASN A 78 10.41 11.75 3.58
N PHE A 79 9.61 10.74 3.27
CA PHE A 79 9.88 9.80 2.20
C PHE A 79 8.61 9.41 1.44
N VAL A 80 8.81 8.88 0.22
CA VAL A 80 7.81 8.16 -0.56
C VAL A 80 8.27 6.72 -0.71
N MET A 81 7.38 5.77 -0.47
CA MET A 81 7.56 4.37 -0.78
C MET A 81 6.64 3.98 -1.94
N GLY A 82 7.23 3.53 -3.04
CA GLY A 82 6.51 3.14 -4.25
C GLY A 82 5.96 1.72 -4.19
N PHE A 83 5.40 1.27 -5.30
CA PHE A 83 4.92 -0.10 -5.47
C PHE A 83 6.02 -1.13 -5.19
N CYS A 84 5.79 -2.04 -4.26
CA CYS A 84 6.76 -3.07 -3.90
C CYS A 84 6.34 -4.44 -4.45
N LYS A 85 7.29 -5.13 -5.11
CA LYS A 85 7.14 -6.51 -5.60
C LYS A 85 7.40 -7.58 -4.56
N GLN A 86 7.97 -7.17 -3.44
CA GLN A 86 8.32 -8.04 -2.31
C GLN A 86 8.21 -7.23 -1.03
N TYR A 87 8.13 -7.93 0.11
CA TYR A 87 8.18 -7.27 1.40
C TYR A 87 9.46 -6.43 1.54
N THR A 88 9.38 -5.39 2.34
CA THR A 88 10.52 -4.55 2.71
C THR A 88 10.65 -4.52 4.23
N GLU A 89 11.86 -4.48 4.73
CA GLU A 89 12.14 -4.42 6.16
C GLU A 89 12.99 -3.20 6.47
N PHE A 90 12.55 -2.40 7.44
CA PHE A 90 13.21 -1.18 7.87
C PHE A 90 13.69 -1.34 9.31
N PRO A 91 14.98 -1.19 9.59
CA PRO A 91 15.44 -1.02 10.97
C PRO A 91 15.04 0.39 11.43
N LEU A 92 14.26 0.46 12.51
CA LEU A 92 13.88 1.70 13.17
C LEU A 92 14.61 1.81 14.51
N ASP A 93 14.82 3.04 14.95
CA ASP A 93 15.51 3.34 16.21
C ASP A 93 14.81 2.76 17.45
N HIS A 94 15.42 2.91 18.61
CA HIS A 94 14.85 2.51 19.92
C HIS A 94 13.61 3.31 20.30
N ALA A 95 13.43 4.51 19.73
CA ALA A 95 12.26 5.36 19.92
C ALA A 95 11.94 6.08 18.61
N PHE A 96 10.69 5.99 18.16
CA PHE A 96 10.24 6.58 16.90
C PHE A 96 8.76 6.92 16.94
N HIS A 97 8.35 7.83 16.04
CA HIS A 97 6.95 8.14 15.77
C HIS A 97 6.77 8.47 14.28
N TYR A 98 6.48 7.46 13.48
CA TYR A 98 6.19 7.63 12.07
C TYR A 98 4.71 7.92 11.83
N VAL A 99 4.45 8.81 10.88
CA VAL A 99 3.14 9.12 10.33
C VAL A 99 3.17 8.88 8.83
N GLY A 100 2.13 8.28 8.29
CA GLY A 100 2.05 8.03 6.86
C GLY A 100 0.67 8.29 6.26
N VAL A 101 0.67 8.46 4.96
CA VAL A 101 -0.50 8.66 4.10
C VAL A 101 -0.46 7.59 3.03
N ARG A 102 -1.42 6.65 3.07
CA ARG A 102 -1.53 5.57 2.09
C ARG A 102 -2.50 5.96 0.98
N PHE A 103 -1.96 6.16 -0.21
CA PHE A 103 -2.76 6.44 -1.39
C PHE A 103 -3.29 5.15 -2.00
N LEU A 104 -4.55 5.19 -2.42
CA LEU A 104 -5.11 4.10 -3.22
C LEU A 104 -4.38 3.98 -4.57
N PRO A 105 -4.36 2.78 -5.17
CA PRO A 105 -3.75 2.56 -6.48
C PRO A 105 -4.20 3.61 -7.51
N THR A 106 -3.30 4.06 -8.36
CA THR A 106 -3.43 5.10 -9.39
C THR A 106 -3.42 6.55 -8.92
N VAL A 107 -3.67 6.84 -7.65
CA VAL A 107 -3.89 8.21 -7.16
C VAL A 107 -2.59 9.00 -7.08
N PHE A 108 -1.57 8.44 -6.42
CA PHE A 108 -0.32 9.15 -6.16
C PHE A 108 0.33 9.75 -7.42
N PRO A 109 0.52 8.99 -8.53
CA PRO A 109 1.15 9.54 -9.73
C PRO A 109 0.32 10.65 -10.40
N GLN A 110 -0.98 10.66 -10.22
CA GLN A 110 -1.84 11.70 -10.77
C GLN A 110 -1.78 13.00 -9.94
N VAL A 111 -1.72 12.87 -8.62
CA VAL A 111 -1.61 14.01 -7.70
C VAL A 111 -0.23 14.69 -7.83
N PHE A 112 0.84 13.89 -7.90
CA PHE A 112 2.21 14.40 -7.92
C PHE A 112 2.82 14.49 -9.34
N LYS A 113 2.09 14.08 -10.38
CA LYS A 113 2.50 14.13 -11.81
C LYS A 113 3.82 13.42 -12.07
N VAL A 114 3.96 12.21 -11.51
CA VAL A 114 5.16 11.36 -11.64
C VAL A 114 4.82 10.01 -12.25
N ASP A 115 5.78 9.38 -12.90
CA ASP A 115 5.65 7.98 -13.32
C ASP A 115 5.87 7.05 -12.12
N ALA A 116 4.83 6.32 -11.70
CA ALA A 116 4.93 5.43 -10.55
C ALA A 116 6.00 4.33 -10.74
N SER A 117 6.39 3.99 -11.97
CA SER A 117 7.42 2.99 -12.22
C SER A 117 8.82 3.45 -11.78
N GLU A 118 9.06 4.75 -11.69
CA GLU A 118 10.31 5.32 -11.18
C GLU A 118 10.47 5.12 -9.67
N LEU A 119 9.35 4.88 -8.97
CA LEU A 119 9.32 4.62 -7.53
C LEU A 119 9.28 3.12 -7.20
N SER A 120 9.16 2.25 -8.20
CA SER A 120 8.96 0.81 -7.99
C SER A 120 10.12 0.15 -7.23
N ASN A 121 9.80 -0.56 -6.14
CA ASN A 121 10.76 -1.20 -5.22
C ASN A 121 11.78 -0.23 -4.58
N GLN A 122 11.42 1.03 -4.46
CA GLN A 122 12.29 2.04 -3.88
C GLN A 122 11.53 2.87 -2.85
N PHE A 123 12.28 3.43 -1.91
CA PHE A 123 11.83 4.60 -1.17
C PHE A 123 12.83 5.73 -1.42
N GLN A 124 12.34 6.95 -1.52
CA GLN A 124 13.15 8.15 -1.78
C GLN A 124 12.66 9.31 -0.92
N HIS A 125 13.54 10.30 -0.74
CA HIS A 125 13.12 11.53 -0.08
C HIS A 125 11.97 12.21 -0.83
N LEU A 126 10.92 12.56 -0.11
CA LEU A 126 9.73 13.21 -0.67
C LEU A 126 10.09 14.52 -1.40
N LYS A 127 11.12 15.24 -0.93
CA LYS A 127 11.59 16.46 -1.58
C LYS A 127 11.94 16.28 -3.06
N HIS A 128 12.42 15.11 -3.47
CA HIS A 128 12.75 14.82 -4.88
C HIS A 128 11.49 14.63 -5.74
N ILE A 129 10.36 14.37 -5.11
CA ILE A 129 9.08 14.14 -5.80
C ILE A 129 8.20 15.40 -5.71
N SER A 130 8.12 15.99 -4.52
CA SER A 130 7.33 17.20 -4.26
C SER A 130 7.98 18.01 -3.14
N GLU A 131 8.74 19.05 -3.53
CA GLU A 131 9.34 19.98 -2.57
C GLU A 131 8.27 20.66 -1.72
N SER A 132 7.18 21.10 -2.33
CA SER A 132 6.07 21.76 -1.62
C SER A 132 5.42 20.90 -0.55
N THR A 133 5.24 19.59 -0.81
CA THR A 133 4.70 18.65 0.19
C THR A 133 5.71 18.36 1.29
N SER A 134 7.00 18.23 0.95
CA SER A 134 8.07 18.08 1.92
C SER A 134 8.13 19.30 2.86
N ASP A 135 8.11 20.52 2.31
CA ASP A 135 8.14 21.75 3.09
C ASP A 135 6.89 21.93 3.94
N PHE A 136 5.72 21.54 3.44
CA PHE A 136 4.50 21.49 4.24
C PHE A 136 4.67 20.59 5.46
N ILE A 137 5.21 19.38 5.28
CA ILE A 137 5.46 18.45 6.38
C ILE A 137 6.45 19.06 7.39
N ILE A 138 7.57 19.60 6.93
CA ILE A 138 8.59 20.21 7.78
C ILE A 138 8.03 21.39 8.59
N GLY A 139 7.23 22.22 7.95
CA GLY A 139 6.68 23.45 8.58
C GLY A 139 5.51 23.20 9.51
N ASN A 140 4.79 22.09 9.38
CA ASN A 140 3.53 21.88 10.10
C ASN A 140 3.53 20.73 11.10
N PHE A 141 4.54 19.85 11.09
CA PHE A 141 4.59 18.71 11.99
C PHE A 141 5.80 18.80 12.92
N HIS A 142 5.64 18.37 14.16
CA HIS A 142 6.68 18.42 15.18
C HIS A 142 6.36 17.41 16.29
N LYS A 143 7.37 17.09 17.07
CA LYS A 143 7.26 16.26 18.26
C LYS A 143 6.09 16.72 19.14
N ASN A 144 5.36 15.76 19.71
CA ASN A 144 4.23 15.97 20.62
C ASN A 144 2.95 16.55 19.96
N LEU A 145 2.87 16.60 18.64
CA LEU A 145 1.61 16.95 17.98
C LEU A 145 0.57 15.84 18.23
N ALA A 146 -0.59 16.21 18.75
CA ALA A 146 -1.69 15.26 19.00
C ALA A 146 -2.21 14.67 17.66
N SER A 147 -2.64 13.42 17.69
CA SER A 147 -3.07 12.70 16.49
C SER A 147 -4.26 13.33 15.78
N GLU A 148 -5.17 13.93 16.54
CA GLU A 148 -6.31 14.67 15.98
C GLU A 148 -5.82 15.88 15.15
N LYS A 149 -4.77 16.56 15.63
CA LYS A 149 -4.15 17.68 14.91
C LYS A 149 -3.34 17.21 13.71
N ILE A 150 -2.68 16.05 13.81
CA ILE A 150 -2.02 15.40 12.67
C ILE A 150 -3.04 15.14 11.57
N THR A 151 -4.13 14.45 11.91
CA THR A 151 -5.23 14.13 10.97
C THR A 151 -5.85 15.38 10.37
N GLN A 152 -6.12 16.41 11.17
CA GLN A 152 -6.69 17.67 10.70
C GLN A 152 -5.77 18.34 9.67
N ARG A 153 -4.47 18.50 9.96
CA ARG A 153 -3.50 19.12 9.06
C ARG A 153 -3.33 18.35 7.76
N LEU A 154 -3.29 17.02 7.83
CA LEU A 154 -3.24 16.17 6.63
C LEU A 154 -4.53 16.33 5.80
N ASN A 155 -5.69 16.35 6.43
CA ASN A 155 -6.96 16.58 5.73
C ASN A 155 -6.97 17.93 5.01
N ASP A 156 -6.64 19.01 5.70
CA ASP A 156 -6.65 20.36 5.12
C ASP A 156 -5.70 20.47 3.91
N TYR A 157 -4.50 19.91 4.06
CA TYR A 157 -3.50 19.90 2.99
C TYR A 157 -3.95 19.08 1.77
N PHE A 158 -4.35 17.81 1.99
CA PHE A 158 -4.71 16.94 0.88
C PHE A 158 -6.05 17.29 0.24
N LEU A 159 -6.99 17.90 0.97
CA LEU A 159 -8.20 18.48 0.35
C LEU A 159 -7.82 19.59 -0.65
N SER A 160 -6.93 20.50 -0.25
CA SER A 160 -6.46 21.55 -1.15
C SER A 160 -5.73 20.96 -2.37
N LEU A 161 -4.83 20.01 -2.15
CA LEU A 161 -4.03 19.41 -3.21
C LEU A 161 -4.88 18.61 -4.21
N ILE A 162 -5.82 17.78 -3.73
CA ILE A 162 -6.68 16.97 -4.57
C ILE A 162 -7.69 17.82 -5.34
N ASN A 163 -8.20 18.88 -4.76
CA ASN A 163 -9.14 19.78 -5.44
C ASN A 163 -8.56 20.47 -6.68
N VAL A 164 -7.25 20.69 -6.70
CA VAL A 164 -6.55 21.30 -7.85
C VAL A 164 -5.91 20.25 -8.78
N SER A 165 -5.96 18.98 -8.42
CA SER A 165 -5.40 17.90 -9.22
C SER A 165 -6.34 17.49 -10.34
N GLU A 166 -5.78 17.28 -11.53
CA GLU A 166 -6.50 16.72 -12.67
C GLU A 166 -6.31 15.20 -12.67
N PHE A 167 -7.43 14.47 -12.67
CA PHE A 167 -7.42 13.02 -12.70
C PHE A 167 -7.82 12.51 -14.08
N ASP A 168 -6.98 11.65 -14.63
CA ASP A 168 -7.31 10.90 -15.85
C ASP A 168 -8.37 9.84 -15.53
N ASP A 169 -9.44 9.83 -16.32
CA ASP A 169 -10.57 8.89 -16.20
C ASP A 169 -10.58 7.92 -17.41
N ASP A 170 -9.41 7.42 -17.83
CA ASP A 170 -9.36 6.38 -18.88
C ASP A 170 -10.14 5.14 -18.42
N LYS A 171 -11.38 5.07 -18.84
CA LYS A 171 -12.33 4.00 -18.47
C LYS A 171 -11.75 2.60 -18.74
N ARG A 172 -10.90 2.47 -19.76
CA ARG A 172 -10.30 1.19 -20.15
C ARG A 172 -9.27 0.71 -19.13
N LEU A 173 -8.47 1.64 -18.57
CA LEU A 173 -7.53 1.34 -17.49
C LEU A 173 -8.29 0.93 -16.22
N TYR A 174 -9.28 1.72 -15.81
CA TYR A 174 -10.05 1.43 -14.60
C TYR A 174 -10.90 0.17 -14.74
N GLN A 175 -11.42 -0.12 -15.93
CA GLN A 175 -12.08 -1.41 -16.21
C GLN A 175 -11.12 -2.59 -16.00
N ALA A 176 -9.88 -2.49 -16.48
CA ALA A 176 -8.88 -3.54 -16.26
C ALA A 176 -8.53 -3.69 -14.76
N ILE A 177 -8.38 -2.57 -14.03
CA ILE A 177 -8.15 -2.59 -12.59
C ILE A 177 -9.32 -3.24 -11.85
N ASN A 178 -10.55 -2.83 -12.15
CA ASN A 178 -11.74 -3.40 -11.52
C ASN A 178 -11.87 -4.90 -11.80
N LEU A 179 -11.61 -5.37 -13.03
CA LEU A 179 -11.63 -6.80 -13.35
C LEU A 179 -10.60 -7.58 -12.51
N ILE A 180 -9.41 -7.02 -12.28
CA ILE A 180 -8.41 -7.65 -11.40
C ILE A 180 -8.90 -7.69 -9.95
N LEU A 181 -9.50 -6.60 -9.45
CA LEU A 181 -9.98 -6.49 -8.07
C LEU A 181 -11.20 -7.40 -7.82
N ASP A 182 -12.18 -7.39 -8.71
CA ASP A 182 -13.40 -8.21 -8.62
C ASP A 182 -13.11 -9.72 -8.65
N ASN A 183 -12.07 -10.11 -9.40
CA ASN A 183 -11.61 -11.50 -9.47
C ASN A 183 -10.50 -11.81 -8.44
N TYR A 184 -10.31 -10.96 -7.43
CA TYR A 184 -9.33 -11.19 -6.35
C TYR A 184 -7.90 -11.46 -6.85
N GLY A 185 -7.52 -10.92 -8.02
CA GLY A 185 -6.26 -11.18 -8.68
C GLY A 185 -6.13 -12.58 -9.30
N VAL A 186 -7.21 -13.38 -9.37
CA VAL A 186 -7.26 -14.70 -10.01
C VAL A 186 -7.90 -14.54 -11.38
N ILE A 187 -7.11 -14.07 -12.35
CA ILE A 187 -7.60 -13.72 -13.69
C ILE A 187 -6.53 -14.00 -14.74
N ASN A 188 -6.94 -14.49 -15.89
CA ASN A 188 -6.06 -14.56 -17.06
C ASN A 188 -6.09 -13.21 -17.80
N LEU A 189 -4.99 -12.46 -17.66
CA LEU A 189 -4.89 -11.11 -18.20
C LEU A 189 -4.91 -11.06 -19.75
N GLU A 190 -4.63 -12.18 -20.43
CA GLU A 190 -4.59 -12.24 -21.89
C GLU A 190 -5.98 -12.52 -22.49
N THR A 191 -6.79 -13.34 -21.82
CA THR A 191 -8.10 -13.77 -22.30
C THR A 191 -9.27 -13.02 -21.66
N ASP A 192 -9.16 -12.67 -20.37
CA ASP A 192 -10.30 -12.20 -19.58
C ASP A 192 -10.35 -10.66 -19.49
N VAL A 193 -9.24 -9.97 -19.82
CA VAL A 193 -9.16 -8.50 -19.80
C VAL A 193 -9.30 -7.92 -21.20
N SER A 194 -10.55 -7.77 -21.65
CA SER A 194 -10.87 -7.12 -22.92
C SER A 194 -11.40 -5.70 -22.68
N THR A 195 -10.49 -4.72 -22.72
CA THR A 195 -10.81 -3.30 -22.48
C THR A 195 -10.60 -2.40 -23.70
N GLY A 196 -10.31 -2.99 -24.86
CA GLY A 196 -9.92 -2.24 -26.07
C GLY A 196 -8.48 -1.71 -26.05
N LEU A 197 -7.69 -2.08 -25.03
CA LEU A 197 -6.25 -1.80 -24.97
C LEU A 197 -5.45 -3.02 -25.45
N SER A 198 -4.43 -2.78 -26.28
CA SER A 198 -3.45 -3.83 -26.54
C SER A 198 -2.67 -4.17 -25.26
N GLN A 199 -2.13 -5.38 -25.14
CA GLN A 199 -1.30 -5.81 -24.02
C GLN A 199 -0.13 -4.86 -23.74
N ARG A 200 0.46 -4.29 -24.80
CA ARG A 200 1.54 -3.30 -24.68
C ARG A 200 1.05 -1.99 -24.06
N GLN A 201 -0.10 -1.49 -24.49
CA GLN A 201 -0.71 -0.26 -23.94
C GLN A 201 -1.11 -0.47 -22.48
N LEU A 202 -1.74 -1.60 -22.17
CA LEU A 202 -2.14 -1.94 -20.80
C LEU A 202 -0.92 -1.99 -19.86
N ARG A 203 0.17 -2.66 -20.27
CA ARG A 203 1.42 -2.69 -19.49
C ARG A 203 2.01 -1.30 -19.26
N ARG A 204 1.97 -0.41 -20.27
CA ARG A 204 2.47 0.96 -20.15
C ARG A 204 1.64 1.76 -19.15
N LEU A 205 0.30 1.68 -19.22
CA LEU A 205 -0.59 2.38 -18.30
C LEU A 205 -0.41 1.87 -16.86
N PHE A 206 -0.35 0.55 -16.66
CA PHE A 206 -0.12 0.00 -15.33
C PHE A 206 1.24 0.41 -14.75
N LYS A 207 2.30 0.44 -15.55
CA LYS A 207 3.60 0.94 -15.08
C LYS A 207 3.48 2.39 -14.62
N TYR A 208 2.86 3.25 -15.42
CA TYR A 208 2.74 4.67 -15.11
C TYR A 208 1.86 4.92 -13.88
N TYR A 209 0.67 4.30 -13.81
CA TYR A 209 -0.32 4.59 -12.75
C TYR A 209 -0.19 3.72 -11.49
N ILE A 210 0.38 2.53 -11.59
CA ILE A 210 0.48 1.57 -10.47
C ILE A 210 1.94 1.40 -10.02
N GLY A 211 2.90 1.50 -10.94
CA GLY A 211 4.32 1.28 -10.71
C GLY A 211 4.85 -0.04 -11.27
N ASP A 212 3.99 -0.97 -11.73
CA ASP A 212 4.42 -2.22 -12.33
C ASP A 212 3.37 -2.76 -13.32
N THR A 213 3.58 -3.98 -13.79
CA THR A 213 2.73 -4.63 -14.78
C THR A 213 1.37 -5.07 -14.20
N PRO A 214 0.34 -5.26 -15.05
CA PRO A 214 -0.94 -5.85 -14.62
C PRO A 214 -0.75 -7.18 -13.89
N LYS A 215 0.20 -8.02 -14.35
CA LYS A 215 0.50 -9.32 -13.73
C LYS A 215 1.06 -9.18 -12.32
N SER A 216 1.95 -8.21 -12.09
CA SER A 216 2.48 -7.95 -10.75
C SER A 216 1.40 -7.43 -9.81
N PHE A 217 0.59 -6.48 -10.28
CA PHE A 217 -0.54 -5.96 -9.50
C PHE A 217 -1.56 -7.06 -9.17
N SER A 218 -1.93 -7.90 -10.13
CA SER A 218 -2.83 -9.04 -9.93
C SER A 218 -2.31 -10.00 -8.85
N LYS A 219 -1.00 -10.29 -8.84
CA LYS A 219 -0.38 -11.11 -7.79
C LYS A 219 -0.46 -10.46 -6.41
N VAL A 220 -0.24 -9.15 -6.32
CA VAL A 220 -0.37 -8.40 -5.06
C VAL A 220 -1.81 -8.41 -4.56
N VAL A 221 -2.78 -8.16 -5.44
CA VAL A 221 -4.22 -8.23 -5.11
C VAL A 221 -4.59 -9.62 -4.59
N ARG A 222 -4.13 -10.69 -5.25
CA ARG A 222 -4.31 -12.07 -4.79
C ARG A 222 -3.75 -12.30 -3.39
N PHE A 223 -2.52 -11.85 -3.17
CA PHE A 223 -1.87 -11.95 -1.87
C PHE A 223 -2.64 -11.19 -0.77
N GLN A 224 -3.11 -9.99 -1.04
CA GLN A 224 -3.90 -9.20 -0.09
C GLN A 224 -5.24 -9.87 0.24
N ASN A 225 -5.88 -10.53 -0.71
CA ASN A 225 -7.09 -11.32 -0.46
C ASN A 225 -6.82 -12.54 0.42
N ILE A 226 -5.66 -13.20 0.28
CA ILE A 226 -5.24 -14.26 1.19
C ILE A 226 -5.07 -13.73 2.62
N LEU A 227 -4.46 -12.57 2.79
CA LEU A 227 -4.33 -11.93 4.11
C LEU A 227 -5.70 -11.61 4.73
N LYS A 228 -6.63 -11.11 3.93
CA LYS A 228 -8.01 -10.80 4.36
C LYS A 228 -8.76 -12.06 4.78
N ALA A 229 -8.62 -13.16 4.04
CA ALA A 229 -9.27 -14.44 4.33
C ALA A 229 -8.75 -15.11 5.60
N LYS A 230 -7.54 -14.80 6.06
CA LYS A 230 -6.88 -15.37 7.25
C LYS A 230 -7.04 -16.89 7.33
N PRO A 231 -6.57 -17.68 6.33
CA PRO A 231 -6.78 -19.11 6.29
C PRO A 231 -6.24 -19.77 7.55
N SER A 232 -6.97 -20.79 8.07
CA SER A 232 -6.50 -21.57 9.21
C SER A 232 -5.31 -22.45 8.81
N THR A 233 -4.52 -22.86 9.80
CA THR A 233 -3.40 -23.80 9.57
C THR A 233 -3.89 -25.10 8.92
N GLN A 234 -5.12 -25.56 9.25
CA GLN A 234 -5.72 -26.72 8.64
C GLN A 234 -6.08 -26.48 7.17
N SER A 235 -6.67 -25.31 6.84
CA SER A 235 -6.99 -24.94 5.45
C SER A 235 -5.72 -24.84 4.59
N LEU A 236 -4.61 -24.37 5.16
CA LEU A 236 -3.32 -24.30 4.49
C LEU A 236 -2.70 -25.68 4.18
N LYS A 237 -3.09 -26.73 4.92
CA LYS A 237 -2.65 -28.11 4.67
C LYS A 237 -3.51 -28.85 3.63
N GLN A 238 -4.72 -28.35 3.36
CA GLN A 238 -5.61 -28.90 2.37
C GLN A 238 -5.25 -28.34 0.97
N ASN A 239 -4.87 -29.19 0.06
CA ASN A 239 -4.41 -28.81 -1.28
C ASN A 239 -5.42 -27.95 -2.07
N LYS A 240 -6.72 -28.04 -1.77
CA LYS A 240 -7.79 -27.34 -2.48
C LYS A 240 -7.63 -25.80 -2.41
N LEU A 241 -7.19 -25.23 -1.29
CA LEU A 241 -7.05 -23.80 -1.11
C LEU A 241 -6.13 -23.14 -2.16
N PHE A 242 -5.05 -23.81 -2.55
CA PHE A 242 -4.09 -23.23 -3.50
C PHE A 242 -4.67 -23.12 -4.89
N TYR A 243 -5.43 -24.11 -5.31
CA TYR A 243 -6.09 -24.11 -6.62
C TYR A 243 -7.19 -23.06 -6.69
N ASP A 244 -8.00 -22.94 -5.64
CA ASP A 244 -9.06 -21.91 -5.54
C ASP A 244 -8.47 -20.48 -5.57
N LEU A 245 -7.23 -20.34 -5.10
CA LEU A 245 -6.47 -19.09 -5.15
C LEU A 245 -5.68 -18.91 -6.47
N GLY A 246 -5.86 -19.79 -7.45
CA GLY A 246 -5.21 -19.70 -8.77
C GLY A 246 -3.71 -19.99 -8.76
N TYR A 247 -3.20 -20.75 -7.78
CA TYR A 247 -1.83 -21.25 -7.79
C TYR A 247 -1.78 -22.64 -8.42
N TYR A 248 -0.69 -22.91 -9.13
CA TYR A 248 -0.49 -24.22 -9.77
C TYR A 248 -0.29 -25.33 -8.75
N ASP A 249 0.49 -25.07 -7.71
CA ASP A 249 0.76 -25.99 -6.61
C ASP A 249 1.09 -25.26 -5.30
N GLN A 250 1.25 -26.03 -4.23
CA GLN A 250 1.58 -25.53 -2.91
C GLN A 250 2.96 -24.85 -2.86
N ALA A 251 3.94 -25.36 -3.58
CA ALA A 251 5.30 -24.81 -3.57
C ALA A 251 5.33 -23.40 -4.19
N HIS A 252 4.59 -23.21 -5.28
CA HIS A 252 4.40 -21.90 -5.92
C HIS A 252 3.70 -20.93 -4.96
N PHE A 253 2.63 -21.35 -4.28
CA PHE A 253 1.95 -20.54 -3.28
C PHE A 253 2.88 -20.11 -2.14
N ILE A 254 3.61 -21.05 -1.52
CA ILE A 254 4.54 -20.78 -0.42
C ILE A 254 5.64 -19.80 -0.86
N LYS A 255 6.17 -19.99 -2.07
CA LYS A 255 7.21 -19.12 -2.64
C LYS A 255 6.72 -17.69 -2.83
N ASP A 256 5.57 -17.49 -3.49
CA ASP A 256 4.98 -16.16 -3.71
C ASP A 256 4.60 -15.50 -2.38
N PHE A 257 3.95 -16.24 -1.47
CA PHE A 257 3.60 -15.73 -0.15
C PHE A 257 4.82 -15.27 0.65
N LYS A 258 5.89 -16.08 0.69
CA LYS A 258 7.14 -15.73 1.38
C LYS A 258 7.78 -14.49 0.74
N ASN A 259 7.70 -14.35 -0.58
CA ASN A 259 8.20 -13.16 -1.29
C ASN A 259 7.44 -11.89 -0.88
N PHE A 260 6.13 -11.97 -0.68
CA PHE A 260 5.30 -10.82 -0.35
C PHE A 260 5.22 -10.51 1.15
N TYR A 261 5.31 -11.54 2.00
CA TYR A 261 5.16 -11.41 3.46
C TYR A 261 6.50 -11.41 4.22
N GLY A 262 7.52 -12.09 3.70
CA GLY A 262 8.82 -12.29 4.36
C GLY A 262 8.95 -13.60 5.13
N VAL A 263 7.82 -14.29 5.44
CA VAL A 263 7.81 -15.61 6.09
C VAL A 263 6.81 -16.54 5.40
N THR A 264 6.86 -17.84 5.73
CA THR A 264 5.92 -18.81 5.17
C THR A 264 4.50 -18.61 5.68
N PRO A 265 3.45 -19.08 4.95
CA PRO A 265 2.07 -18.97 5.41
C PRO A 265 1.84 -19.60 6.79
N SER A 266 2.46 -20.75 7.06
CA SER A 266 2.35 -21.43 8.36
C SER A 266 2.88 -20.56 9.51
N LYS A 267 4.00 -19.87 9.30
CA LYS A 267 4.55 -18.94 10.30
C LYS A 267 3.71 -17.66 10.42
N ALA A 268 3.16 -17.17 9.30
CA ALA A 268 2.34 -15.96 9.28
C ALA A 268 0.98 -16.16 9.96
N PHE A 269 0.34 -17.31 9.75
CA PHE A 269 -1.00 -17.62 10.26
C PHE A 269 -1.00 -18.64 11.41
N GLY A 270 0.12 -19.31 11.67
CA GLY A 270 0.27 -20.19 12.82
C GLY A 270 0.14 -19.37 14.10
N ARG A 271 -0.64 -19.87 15.05
CA ARG A 271 -0.56 -19.43 16.44
C ARG A 271 0.65 -20.17 17.03
N GLU A 272 1.76 -19.49 17.25
CA GLU A 272 2.73 -19.92 18.25
C GLU A 272 2.16 -19.66 19.62
#